data_e7d3ec935e64dcece4b57a2dee1e1a5a
#
_entry.id   e7d3ec935e64dcece4b57a2dee1e1a5a
#
_cell.length_a   1.000
_cell.length_b   1.000
_cell.length_c   1.000
_cell.angle_alpha   90.00
_cell.angle_beta   90.00
_cell.angle_gamma   90.00
#
_symmetry.space_group_name_H-M   'P 1'
#
loop_
_entity.id
_entity.type
_entity.pdbx_description
1 polymer ?
#
loop_
_entity_poly.entity_id
_entity_poly.type
_entity_poly.pdbx_seq_one_letter_code
_entity_poly.pdbx_strand_id
1 'polypeptide(L)'
;MGKIKNITKYCIKEFQQLWKKGAFYVFTGSFLTKFVVFFGSMFIVRVLTKNEYGQLTYMENLYGWIYIIAGLGLTNAILRYVVLAQDIQEKYNIFQYSIRESLKYNLVILLCFLGLNQIYPHPSSFENLQLLMSVMLIMMPFQYLLDSDLALERAMFNNKRYALLAFLSSVALIWTKFLGATVQGIFGVVCFGLASNLIFGIGFYVLARRKYFAGFKYSPPEKGLKKEIRIYSLQYMITNGIWTIFMLSDVFLLGKLCDDPTILAEYKVAYVWPGNLSIVCSAIGIFVGPYFVKNENNLSWVRTNYKKVLIGTLGLVFFVAGLMFIFAKPLILIYAGKSYISVAPLLQLLTISAFINNGLRYTTANILAAMGQIKYNMIVSIVGIVLQVGINCIMIPRFGAYGVAYTSMGVYLFMAIALFVVFQRKYGK
;
A
#
# COMPACT_ATOMS: atom_id res chain seq x y z
N MET A 1 29.09 18.49 23.24
CA MET A 1 29.15 18.92 21.83
C MET A 1 29.90 17.92 20.93
N GLY A 2 31.02 17.32 21.34
CA GLY A 2 31.81 16.40 20.50
C GLY A 2 31.07 15.10 20.07
N LYS A 3 30.30 14.47 20.96
CA LYS A 3 29.54 13.23 20.66
C LYS A 3 28.43 13.44 19.60
N ILE A 4 27.78 14.61 19.58
CA ILE A 4 26.74 14.95 18.60
C ILE A 4 27.38 15.17 17.22
N LYS A 5 28.52 15.86 17.13
CA LYS A 5 29.27 16.05 15.87
C LYS A 5 29.75 14.73 15.28
N ASN A 6 30.17 13.77 16.10
CA ASN A 6 30.59 12.46 15.61
C ASN A 6 29.42 11.61 15.10
N ILE A 7 28.27 11.66 15.76
CA ILE A 7 27.06 10.99 15.30
C ILE A 7 26.59 11.59 13.98
N THR A 8 26.55 12.92 13.87
CA THR A 8 26.16 13.61 12.62
C THR A 8 27.11 13.26 11.46
N LYS A 9 28.41 13.21 11.73
CA LYS A 9 29.43 12.86 10.72
C LYS A 9 29.34 11.40 10.28
N TYR A 10 29.04 10.50 11.22
CA TYR A 10 28.77 9.09 10.92
C TYR A 10 27.50 8.92 10.11
N CYS A 11 26.40 9.58 10.51
CA CYS A 11 25.14 9.57 9.77
C CYS A 11 25.28 10.11 8.33
N ILE A 12 26.05 11.19 8.16
CA ILE A 12 26.31 11.76 6.82
C ILE A 12 27.12 10.77 5.98
N LYS A 13 28.11 10.08 6.54
CA LYS A 13 28.91 9.10 5.83
C LYS A 13 28.13 7.86 5.42
N GLU A 14 27.29 7.32 6.33
CA GLU A 14 26.37 6.21 6.04
C GLU A 14 25.32 6.63 4.99
N PHE A 15 24.75 7.83 5.12
CA PHE A 15 23.81 8.38 4.14
C PHE A 15 24.47 8.54 2.76
N GLN A 16 25.72 9.02 2.70
CA GLN A 16 26.46 9.13 1.45
C GLN A 16 26.79 7.77 0.82
N GLN A 17 27.05 6.74 1.65
CA GLN A 17 27.27 5.38 1.16
C GLN A 17 25.96 4.74 0.61
N LEU A 18 24.84 4.91 1.32
CA LEU A 18 23.52 4.47 0.85
C LEU A 18 23.11 5.22 -0.43
N TRP A 19 23.44 6.51 -0.49
CA TRP A 19 23.20 7.34 -1.68
C TRP A 19 23.98 6.82 -2.89
N LYS A 20 25.25 6.49 -2.74
CA LYS A 20 26.09 5.88 -3.78
C LYS A 20 25.62 4.50 -4.20
N LYS A 21 25.00 3.71 -3.31
CA LYS A 21 24.44 2.37 -3.59
C LYS A 21 23.06 2.40 -4.27
N GLY A 22 22.59 3.55 -4.74
CA GLY A 22 21.35 3.67 -5.50
C GLY A 22 20.08 3.84 -4.67
N ALA A 23 20.17 3.99 -3.34
CA ALA A 23 19.02 4.27 -2.48
C ALA A 23 18.29 5.56 -2.91
N PHE A 24 19.04 6.53 -3.44
CA PHE A 24 18.48 7.76 -4.00
C PHE A 24 17.48 7.49 -5.13
N TYR A 25 17.83 6.61 -6.07
CA TYR A 25 16.93 6.30 -7.19
C TYR A 25 15.65 5.63 -6.72
N VAL A 26 15.74 4.71 -5.75
CA VAL A 26 14.56 4.04 -5.18
C VAL A 26 13.68 5.04 -4.43
N PHE A 27 14.28 5.90 -3.61
CA PHE A 27 13.53 6.92 -2.84
C PHE A 27 12.87 7.93 -3.78
N THR A 28 13.64 8.52 -4.68
CA THR A 28 13.14 9.53 -5.63
C THR A 28 12.11 8.92 -6.60
N GLY A 29 12.38 7.72 -7.11
CA GLY A 29 11.44 7.01 -7.97
C GLY A 29 10.12 6.69 -7.25
N SER A 30 10.17 6.19 -6.02
CA SER A 30 8.97 5.93 -5.22
C SER A 30 8.21 7.21 -4.87
N PHE A 31 8.92 8.29 -4.57
CA PHE A 31 8.31 9.61 -4.32
C PHE A 31 7.62 10.15 -5.57
N LEU A 32 8.31 10.16 -6.71
CA LEU A 32 7.76 10.61 -7.98
C LEU A 32 6.56 9.76 -8.42
N THR A 33 6.63 8.44 -8.24
CA THR A 33 5.50 7.54 -8.52
C THR A 33 4.27 7.92 -7.68
N LYS A 34 4.43 8.11 -6.36
CA LYS A 34 3.33 8.53 -5.49
C LYS A 34 2.79 9.92 -5.85
N PHE A 35 3.68 10.83 -6.22
CA PHE A 35 3.33 12.18 -6.67
C PHE A 35 2.47 12.12 -7.95
N VAL A 36 2.89 11.35 -8.94
CA VAL A 36 2.13 11.16 -10.19
C VAL A 36 0.78 10.52 -9.93
N VAL A 37 0.73 9.46 -9.11
CA VAL A 37 -0.54 8.81 -8.76
C VAL A 37 -1.48 9.77 -8.04
N PHE A 38 -0.97 10.54 -7.08
CA PHE A 38 -1.76 11.52 -6.34
C PHE A 38 -2.32 12.62 -7.25
N PHE A 39 -1.46 13.31 -8.02
CA PHE A 39 -1.92 14.37 -8.91
C PHE A 39 -2.72 13.84 -10.10
N GLY A 40 -2.37 12.67 -10.61
CA GLY A 40 -3.12 12.04 -11.69
C GLY A 40 -4.54 11.63 -11.27
N SER A 41 -4.74 11.19 -10.03
CA SER A 41 -6.06 10.89 -9.51
C SER A 41 -6.97 12.13 -9.41
N MET A 42 -6.40 13.34 -9.28
CA MET A 42 -7.17 14.60 -9.34
C MET A 42 -7.88 14.79 -10.67
N PHE A 43 -7.23 14.41 -11.77
CA PHE A 43 -7.84 14.53 -13.10
C PHE A 43 -8.99 13.54 -13.26
N ILE A 44 -8.82 12.30 -12.78
CA ILE A 44 -9.85 11.25 -12.86
C ILE A 44 -11.09 11.64 -12.05
N VAL A 45 -10.92 12.11 -10.79
CA VAL A 45 -12.05 12.51 -9.92
C VAL A 45 -12.81 13.73 -10.44
N ARG A 46 -12.18 14.57 -11.26
CA ARG A 46 -12.83 15.75 -11.85
C ARG A 46 -13.60 15.46 -13.13
N VAL A 47 -13.23 14.40 -13.84
CA VAL A 47 -13.86 13.99 -15.09
C VAL A 47 -15.06 13.07 -14.83
N LEU A 48 -14.91 12.12 -13.92
CA LEU A 48 -15.98 11.20 -13.54
C LEU A 48 -17.05 11.90 -12.70
N THR A 49 -18.30 11.47 -12.87
CA THR A 49 -19.37 11.82 -11.94
C THR A 49 -19.09 11.26 -10.54
N LYS A 50 -19.77 11.80 -9.52
CA LYS A 50 -19.63 11.25 -8.14
C LYS A 50 -20.01 9.77 -8.09
N ASN A 51 -21.07 9.37 -8.81
CA ASN A 51 -21.51 8.00 -8.89
C ASN A 51 -20.43 7.10 -9.50
N GLU A 52 -19.92 7.42 -10.68
CA GLU A 52 -18.86 6.67 -11.36
C GLU A 52 -17.57 6.58 -10.52
N TYR A 53 -17.17 7.68 -9.88
CA TYR A 53 -15.97 7.67 -9.02
C TYR A 53 -16.17 6.81 -7.77
N GLY A 54 -17.37 6.79 -7.21
CA GLY A 54 -17.72 5.91 -6.10
C GLY A 54 -17.73 4.44 -6.50
N GLN A 55 -18.32 4.12 -7.67
CA GLN A 55 -18.29 2.77 -8.25
C GLN A 55 -16.86 2.32 -8.50
N LEU A 56 -16.01 3.16 -9.11
CA LEU A 56 -14.60 2.88 -9.34
C LEU A 56 -13.88 2.60 -8.02
N THR A 57 -14.16 3.41 -6.97
CA THR A 57 -13.57 3.23 -5.64
C THR A 57 -13.94 1.87 -5.03
N TYR A 58 -15.19 1.46 -5.16
CA TYR A 58 -15.67 0.16 -4.68
C TYR A 58 -15.04 -1.00 -5.45
N MET A 59 -14.98 -0.89 -6.76
CA MET A 59 -14.36 -1.90 -7.62
C MET A 59 -12.87 -2.07 -7.35
N GLU A 60 -12.12 -0.97 -7.24
CA GLU A 60 -10.69 -1.00 -6.87
C GLU A 60 -10.48 -1.63 -5.48
N ASN A 61 -11.42 -1.41 -4.57
CA ASN A 61 -11.39 -2.03 -3.25
C ASN A 61 -11.63 -3.55 -3.32
N LEU A 62 -12.68 -4.00 -4.00
CA LEU A 62 -12.95 -5.44 -4.22
C LEU A 62 -11.80 -6.12 -4.95
N TYR A 63 -11.29 -5.49 -5.99
CA TYR A 63 -10.10 -5.96 -6.70
C TYR A 63 -8.89 -6.09 -5.76
N GLY A 64 -8.68 -5.12 -4.88
CA GLY A 64 -7.63 -5.14 -3.86
C GLY A 64 -7.73 -6.35 -2.93
N TRP A 65 -8.94 -6.73 -2.50
CA TRP A 65 -9.16 -7.94 -1.71
C TRP A 65 -8.74 -9.21 -2.45
N ILE A 66 -9.12 -9.32 -3.72
CA ILE A 66 -8.78 -10.47 -4.55
C ILE A 66 -7.28 -10.48 -4.85
N TYR A 67 -6.69 -9.31 -5.08
CA TYR A 67 -5.25 -9.19 -5.39
C TYR A 67 -4.33 -9.59 -4.23
N ILE A 68 -4.81 -9.63 -2.98
CA ILE A 68 -4.06 -10.16 -1.83
C ILE A 68 -3.54 -11.58 -2.10
N ILE A 69 -4.38 -12.42 -2.70
CA ILE A 69 -4.04 -13.82 -3.00
C ILE A 69 -3.42 -14.01 -4.39
N ALA A 70 -3.25 -12.94 -5.17
CA ALA A 70 -2.67 -13.01 -6.51
C ALA A 70 -1.28 -13.68 -6.48
N GLY A 71 -1.10 -14.70 -7.33
CA GLY A 71 0.13 -15.46 -7.44
C GLY A 71 0.62 -16.10 -6.13
N LEU A 72 -0.24 -16.20 -5.09
CA LEU A 72 0.09 -16.74 -3.77
C LEU A 72 1.37 -16.13 -3.15
N GLY A 73 1.63 -14.86 -3.40
CA GLY A 73 2.77 -14.12 -2.84
C GLY A 73 4.13 -14.40 -3.50
N LEU A 74 4.18 -15.11 -4.64
CA LEU A 74 5.43 -15.49 -5.33
C LEU A 74 6.26 -14.28 -5.80
N THR A 75 5.67 -13.11 -6.01
CA THR A 75 6.40 -11.86 -6.31
C THR A 75 7.46 -11.56 -5.24
N ASN A 76 7.15 -11.79 -3.96
CA ASN A 76 8.10 -11.55 -2.87
C ASN A 76 9.15 -12.64 -2.76
N ALA A 77 8.83 -13.87 -3.20
CA ALA A 77 9.81 -14.93 -3.34
C ALA A 77 10.83 -14.63 -4.45
N ILE A 78 10.40 -14.01 -5.58
CA ILE A 78 11.34 -13.52 -6.60
C ILE A 78 12.37 -12.59 -5.95
N LEU A 79 11.91 -11.56 -5.20
CA LEU A 79 12.81 -10.62 -4.55
C LEU A 79 13.82 -11.31 -3.61
N ARG A 80 13.42 -12.33 -2.87
CA ARG A 80 14.29 -13.03 -1.93
C ARG A 80 15.21 -14.04 -2.60
N TYR A 81 14.64 -14.99 -3.32
CA TYR A 81 15.40 -16.15 -3.80
C TYR A 81 16.26 -15.86 -5.02
N VAL A 82 15.90 -14.89 -5.86
CA VAL A 82 16.78 -14.41 -6.93
C VAL A 82 18.02 -13.71 -6.38
N VAL A 83 17.91 -13.02 -5.23
CA VAL A 83 19.09 -12.43 -4.54
C VAL A 83 20.00 -13.51 -3.96
N LEU A 84 19.42 -14.59 -3.42
CA LEU A 84 20.17 -15.68 -2.80
C LEU A 84 20.82 -16.64 -3.82
N ALA A 85 20.34 -16.65 -5.07
CA ALA A 85 20.85 -17.50 -6.12
C ALA A 85 22.31 -17.18 -6.48
N GLN A 86 23.12 -18.22 -6.66
CA GLN A 86 24.57 -18.12 -6.85
C GLN A 86 24.94 -17.65 -8.25
N ASP A 87 24.24 -18.13 -9.27
CA ASP A 87 24.52 -17.82 -10.66
C ASP A 87 23.29 -17.30 -11.43
N ILE A 88 23.52 -16.84 -12.65
CA ILE A 88 22.46 -16.24 -13.48
C ILE A 88 21.47 -17.28 -13.99
N GLN A 89 21.90 -18.55 -14.20
CA GLN A 89 21.04 -19.65 -14.60
C GLN A 89 20.05 -20.01 -13.48
N GLU A 90 20.52 -20.07 -12.25
CA GLU A 90 19.67 -20.30 -11.08
C GLU A 90 18.67 -19.15 -10.88
N LYS A 91 19.12 -17.89 -11.03
CA LYS A 91 18.23 -16.70 -11.00
C LYS A 91 17.12 -16.81 -12.03
N TYR A 92 17.47 -17.21 -13.26
CA TYR A 92 16.49 -17.42 -14.32
C TYR A 92 15.51 -18.53 -13.98
N ASN A 93 16.00 -19.65 -13.47
CA ASN A 93 15.18 -20.80 -13.12
C ASN A 93 14.16 -20.46 -12.00
N ILE A 94 14.61 -19.74 -10.97
CA ILE A 94 13.75 -19.29 -9.87
C ILE A 94 12.70 -18.28 -10.38
N PHE A 95 13.14 -17.28 -11.15
CA PHE A 95 12.23 -16.29 -11.73
C PHE A 95 11.18 -16.95 -12.61
N GLN A 96 11.61 -17.79 -13.56
CA GLN A 96 10.71 -18.45 -14.50
C GLN A 96 9.77 -19.45 -13.82
N TYR A 97 10.25 -20.16 -12.79
CA TYR A 97 9.41 -21.02 -11.95
C TYR A 97 8.32 -20.19 -11.25
N SER A 98 8.70 -19.08 -10.61
CA SER A 98 7.78 -18.21 -9.90
C SER A 98 6.71 -17.63 -10.84
N ILE A 99 7.10 -17.16 -12.04
CA ILE A 99 6.14 -16.64 -13.04
C ILE A 99 5.19 -17.74 -13.51
N ARG A 100 5.70 -18.93 -13.86
CA ARG A 100 4.85 -20.03 -14.37
C ARG A 100 3.84 -20.50 -13.32
N GLU A 101 4.28 -20.70 -12.07
CA GLU A 101 3.38 -21.14 -11.00
C GLU A 101 2.36 -20.04 -10.64
N SER A 102 2.81 -18.79 -10.55
CA SER A 102 1.90 -17.71 -10.23
C SER A 102 0.85 -17.44 -11.30
N LEU A 103 1.20 -17.57 -12.59
CA LEU A 103 0.21 -17.45 -13.67
C LEU A 103 -0.83 -18.57 -13.63
N LYS A 104 -0.44 -19.81 -13.28
CA LYS A 104 -1.39 -20.92 -13.06
C LYS A 104 -2.34 -20.58 -11.90
N TYR A 105 -1.82 -20.12 -10.76
CA TYR A 105 -2.65 -19.72 -9.63
C TYR A 105 -3.56 -18.55 -9.97
N ASN A 106 -3.03 -17.53 -10.65
CA ASN A 106 -3.82 -16.39 -11.09
C ASN A 106 -4.93 -16.79 -12.07
N LEU A 107 -4.69 -17.77 -12.96
CA LEU A 107 -5.74 -18.28 -13.85
C LEU A 107 -6.87 -18.96 -13.05
N VAL A 108 -6.51 -19.81 -12.08
CA VAL A 108 -7.51 -20.47 -11.22
C VAL A 108 -8.29 -19.42 -10.41
N ILE A 109 -7.60 -18.47 -9.78
CA ILE A 109 -8.21 -17.37 -9.01
C ILE A 109 -9.14 -16.55 -9.93
N LEU A 110 -8.67 -16.18 -11.12
CA LEU A 110 -9.45 -15.43 -12.11
C LEU A 110 -10.74 -16.16 -12.47
N LEU A 111 -10.66 -17.45 -12.83
CA LEU A 111 -11.84 -18.25 -13.19
C LEU A 111 -12.83 -18.39 -12.02
N CYS A 112 -12.31 -18.66 -10.81
CA CYS A 112 -13.14 -18.73 -9.60
C CYS A 112 -13.87 -17.40 -9.33
N PHE A 113 -13.16 -16.27 -9.38
CA PHE A 113 -13.77 -14.98 -9.08
C PHE A 113 -14.62 -14.43 -10.22
N LEU A 114 -14.37 -14.77 -11.48
CA LEU A 114 -15.30 -14.52 -12.58
C LEU A 114 -16.61 -15.28 -12.36
N GLY A 115 -16.55 -16.55 -11.97
CA GLY A 115 -17.73 -17.32 -11.63
C GLY A 115 -18.49 -16.77 -10.41
N LEU A 116 -17.77 -16.44 -9.34
CA LEU A 116 -18.36 -15.82 -8.16
C LEU A 116 -19.00 -14.45 -8.46
N ASN A 117 -18.39 -13.64 -9.33
CA ASN A 117 -18.93 -12.34 -9.73
C ASN A 117 -20.27 -12.44 -10.47
N GLN A 118 -20.56 -13.58 -11.12
CA GLN A 118 -21.86 -13.81 -11.74
C GLN A 118 -22.98 -14.12 -10.73
N ILE A 119 -22.61 -14.69 -9.57
CA ILE A 119 -23.57 -15.18 -8.56
C ILE A 119 -23.68 -14.17 -7.40
N TYR A 120 -22.61 -13.38 -7.15
CA TYR A 120 -22.58 -12.46 -6.02
C TYR A 120 -23.58 -11.32 -6.20
N PRO A 121 -24.46 -11.08 -5.20
CA PRO A 121 -25.42 -9.98 -5.26
C PRO A 121 -24.69 -8.64 -5.11
N HIS A 122 -24.54 -7.94 -6.21
CA HIS A 122 -24.01 -6.57 -6.20
C HIS A 122 -25.05 -5.59 -5.64
N PRO A 123 -24.60 -4.49 -5.00
CA PRO A 123 -25.50 -3.43 -4.58
C PRO A 123 -26.28 -2.87 -5.77
N SER A 124 -27.59 -2.64 -5.62
CA SER A 124 -28.50 -2.30 -6.72
C SER A 124 -28.25 -0.92 -7.33
N SER A 125 -27.64 -0.03 -6.56
CA SER A 125 -27.29 1.34 -6.99
C SER A 125 -26.05 1.41 -7.89
N PHE A 126 -25.32 0.29 -8.07
CA PHE A 126 -24.10 0.24 -8.88
C PHE A 126 -24.40 -0.29 -10.29
N GLU A 127 -24.46 0.60 -11.26
CA GLU A 127 -24.76 0.26 -12.64
C GLU A 127 -23.63 -0.56 -13.29
N ASN A 128 -23.98 -1.62 -14.01
CA ASN A 128 -23.05 -2.47 -14.76
C ASN A 128 -21.84 -2.99 -13.98
N LEU A 129 -21.90 -3.01 -12.63
CA LEU A 129 -20.78 -3.37 -11.77
C LEU A 129 -20.24 -4.76 -12.09
N GLN A 130 -21.10 -5.72 -12.40
CA GLN A 130 -20.75 -7.09 -12.75
C GLN A 130 -19.83 -7.16 -14.00
N LEU A 131 -20.19 -6.42 -15.06
CA LEU A 131 -19.40 -6.35 -16.28
C LEU A 131 -18.06 -5.68 -16.03
N LEU A 132 -18.07 -4.52 -15.37
CA LEU A 132 -16.88 -3.74 -15.06
C LEU A 132 -15.90 -4.51 -14.17
N MET A 133 -16.40 -5.21 -13.13
CA MET A 133 -15.60 -6.09 -12.29
C MET A 133 -14.98 -7.25 -13.09
N SER A 134 -15.73 -7.85 -14.02
CA SER A 134 -15.20 -8.92 -14.87
C SER A 134 -14.03 -8.45 -15.71
N VAL A 135 -14.13 -7.26 -16.33
CA VAL A 135 -13.02 -6.65 -17.09
C VAL A 135 -11.84 -6.35 -16.17
N MET A 136 -12.10 -5.82 -14.98
CA MET A 136 -11.07 -5.49 -14.00
C MET A 136 -10.33 -6.75 -13.48
N LEU A 137 -11.03 -7.87 -13.29
CA LEU A 137 -10.41 -9.13 -12.89
C LEU A 137 -9.44 -9.67 -13.94
N ILE A 138 -9.74 -9.50 -15.24
CA ILE A 138 -8.83 -9.88 -16.34
C ILE A 138 -7.50 -9.11 -16.28
N MET A 139 -7.46 -7.94 -15.66
CA MET A 139 -6.23 -7.16 -15.47
C MET A 139 -5.23 -7.85 -14.52
N MET A 140 -5.70 -8.71 -13.60
CA MET A 140 -4.90 -9.28 -12.51
C MET A 140 -3.62 -10.00 -12.95
N PRO A 141 -3.60 -10.94 -13.91
CA PRO A 141 -2.38 -11.61 -14.32
C PRO A 141 -1.36 -10.67 -14.97
N PHE A 142 -1.79 -9.62 -15.66
CA PHE A 142 -0.90 -8.64 -16.29
C PHE A 142 -0.29 -7.69 -15.28
N GLN A 143 -1.08 -7.19 -14.32
CA GLN A 143 -0.56 -6.42 -13.18
C GLN A 143 0.43 -7.26 -12.38
N TYR A 144 0.13 -8.53 -12.16
CA TYR A 144 1.03 -9.44 -11.46
C TYR A 144 2.37 -9.62 -12.20
N LEU A 145 2.37 -9.73 -13.53
CA LEU A 145 3.60 -9.75 -14.33
C LEU A 145 4.40 -8.48 -14.12
N LEU A 146 3.77 -7.31 -14.21
CA LEU A 146 4.41 -6.01 -13.97
C LEU A 146 5.09 -5.95 -12.60
N ASP A 147 4.37 -6.34 -11.53
CA ASP A 147 4.91 -6.33 -10.17
C ASP A 147 6.07 -7.33 -10.00
N SER A 148 6.01 -8.47 -10.69
CA SER A 148 7.06 -9.49 -10.68
C SER A 148 8.32 -9.03 -11.41
N ASP A 149 8.18 -8.29 -12.50
CA ASP A 149 9.32 -7.71 -13.22
C ASP A 149 9.97 -6.59 -12.40
N LEU A 150 9.19 -5.75 -11.74
CA LEU A 150 9.71 -4.76 -10.80
C LEU A 150 10.44 -5.41 -9.60
N ALA A 151 9.94 -6.54 -9.11
CA ALA A 151 10.61 -7.31 -8.08
C ALA A 151 11.94 -7.91 -8.58
N LEU A 152 11.99 -8.39 -9.83
CA LEU A 152 13.21 -8.88 -10.47
C LEU A 152 14.27 -7.76 -10.60
N GLU A 153 13.91 -6.57 -11.07
CA GLU A 153 14.85 -5.46 -11.19
C GLU A 153 15.49 -5.09 -9.83
N ARG A 154 14.71 -5.15 -8.74
CA ARG A 154 15.22 -4.97 -7.39
C ARG A 154 16.14 -6.12 -6.95
N ALA A 155 15.77 -7.36 -7.25
CA ALA A 155 16.57 -8.54 -6.94
C ALA A 155 17.91 -8.56 -7.71
N MET A 156 17.94 -7.97 -8.90
CA MET A 156 19.15 -7.77 -9.71
C MET A 156 19.95 -6.53 -9.29
N PHE A 157 19.57 -5.86 -8.19
CA PHE A 157 20.17 -4.61 -7.69
C PHE A 157 20.20 -3.46 -8.71
N ASN A 158 19.32 -3.49 -9.72
CA ASN A 158 19.23 -2.44 -10.71
C ASN A 158 18.24 -1.35 -10.28
N ASN A 159 18.55 -0.69 -9.19
CA ASN A 159 17.69 0.30 -8.54
C ASN A 159 17.28 1.46 -9.46
N LYS A 160 18.18 1.88 -10.37
CA LYS A 160 17.90 2.94 -11.35
C LYS A 160 16.80 2.50 -12.32
N ARG A 161 16.92 1.28 -12.87
CA ARG A 161 15.93 0.75 -13.81
C ARG A 161 14.61 0.44 -13.12
N TYR A 162 14.63 -0.14 -11.92
CA TYR A 162 13.44 -0.30 -11.10
C TYR A 162 12.66 1.01 -10.95
N ALA A 163 13.35 2.07 -10.52
CA ALA A 163 12.74 3.38 -10.32
C ALA A 163 12.15 3.96 -11.63
N LEU A 164 12.89 3.84 -12.73
CA LEU A 164 12.42 4.30 -14.04
C LEU A 164 11.19 3.52 -14.53
N LEU A 165 11.22 2.19 -14.48
CA LEU A 165 10.12 1.35 -14.93
C LEU A 165 8.87 1.54 -14.06
N ALA A 166 9.03 1.61 -12.73
CA ALA A 166 7.94 1.89 -11.80
C ALA A 166 7.31 3.27 -12.05
N PHE A 167 8.12 4.28 -12.32
CA PHE A 167 7.64 5.61 -12.67
C PHE A 167 6.89 5.62 -14.01
N LEU A 168 7.50 5.07 -15.07
CA LEU A 168 6.89 5.05 -16.41
C LEU A 168 5.57 4.28 -16.44
N SER A 169 5.51 3.10 -15.80
CA SER A 169 4.27 2.33 -15.73
C SER A 169 3.17 3.06 -14.96
N SER A 170 3.52 3.78 -13.89
CA SER A 170 2.56 4.56 -13.10
C SER A 170 2.04 5.77 -13.88
N VAL A 171 2.93 6.49 -14.59
CA VAL A 171 2.53 7.60 -15.48
C VAL A 171 1.59 7.08 -16.55
N ALA A 172 1.96 6.00 -17.23
CA ALA A 172 1.15 5.42 -18.30
C ALA A 172 -0.22 4.95 -17.78
N LEU A 173 -0.27 4.26 -16.64
CA LEU A 173 -1.51 3.79 -16.03
C LEU A 173 -2.45 4.96 -15.70
N ILE A 174 -1.94 6.03 -15.12
CA ILE A 174 -2.74 7.21 -14.79
C ILE A 174 -3.24 7.92 -16.06
N TRP A 175 -2.36 8.11 -17.05
CA TRP A 175 -2.75 8.74 -18.31
C TRP A 175 -3.78 7.94 -19.08
N THR A 176 -3.62 6.63 -19.17
CA THR A 176 -4.60 5.75 -19.83
C THR A 176 -5.93 5.75 -19.10
N LYS A 177 -5.95 5.68 -17.76
CA LYS A 177 -7.18 5.82 -16.97
C LYS A 177 -7.86 7.17 -17.18
N PHE A 178 -7.09 8.26 -17.21
CA PHE A 178 -7.62 9.60 -17.48
C PHE A 178 -8.22 9.70 -18.88
N LEU A 179 -7.50 9.24 -19.92
CA LEU A 179 -8.03 9.19 -21.28
C LEU A 179 -9.28 8.31 -21.37
N GLY A 180 -9.28 7.17 -20.70
CA GLY A 180 -10.45 6.32 -20.60
C GLY A 180 -11.65 7.03 -19.97
N ALA A 181 -11.42 7.76 -18.87
CA ALA A 181 -12.45 8.55 -18.20
C ALA A 181 -13.07 9.62 -19.12
N THR A 182 -12.26 10.30 -19.95
CA THR A 182 -12.76 11.33 -20.86
C THR A 182 -13.54 10.78 -22.06
N VAL A 183 -13.23 9.54 -22.49
CA VAL A 183 -13.84 8.93 -23.68
C VAL A 183 -15.12 8.16 -23.35
N GLN A 184 -15.11 7.34 -22.31
CA GLN A 184 -16.21 6.43 -21.99
C GLN A 184 -16.50 6.33 -20.47
N GLY A 185 -16.18 7.37 -19.68
CA GLY A 185 -16.43 7.37 -18.25
C GLY A 185 -15.73 6.20 -17.53
N ILE A 186 -16.43 5.60 -16.59
CA ILE A 186 -15.90 4.48 -15.79
C ILE A 186 -15.49 3.26 -16.64
N PHE A 187 -16.25 2.93 -17.68
CA PHE A 187 -15.94 1.82 -18.58
C PHE A 187 -14.60 2.03 -19.29
N GLY A 188 -14.36 3.25 -19.77
CA GLY A 188 -13.08 3.63 -20.36
C GLY A 188 -11.92 3.52 -19.36
N VAL A 189 -12.12 3.95 -18.10
CA VAL A 189 -11.07 3.81 -17.05
C VAL A 189 -10.63 2.36 -16.89
N VAL A 190 -11.58 1.43 -16.86
CA VAL A 190 -11.28 0.01 -16.65
C VAL A 190 -10.63 -0.60 -17.89
N CYS A 191 -11.17 -0.36 -19.09
CA CYS A 191 -10.63 -0.91 -20.33
C CYS A 191 -9.23 -0.39 -20.66
N PHE A 192 -9.00 0.91 -20.53
CA PHE A 192 -7.69 1.52 -20.79
C PHE A 192 -6.68 1.15 -19.69
N GLY A 193 -7.15 0.98 -18.45
CA GLY A 193 -6.36 0.43 -17.35
C GLY A 193 -5.90 -1.01 -17.63
N LEU A 194 -6.79 -1.87 -18.15
CA LEU A 194 -6.46 -3.22 -18.59
C LEU A 194 -5.41 -3.20 -19.72
N ALA A 195 -5.62 -2.38 -20.76
CA ALA A 195 -4.69 -2.25 -21.86
C ALA A 195 -3.29 -1.81 -21.40
N SER A 196 -3.23 -0.85 -20.47
CA SER A 196 -1.96 -0.40 -19.88
C SER A 196 -1.24 -1.54 -19.15
N ASN A 197 -1.94 -2.26 -18.26
CA ASN A 197 -1.33 -3.38 -17.52
C ASN A 197 -0.88 -4.51 -18.46
N LEU A 198 -1.64 -4.81 -19.52
CA LEU A 198 -1.27 -5.80 -20.53
C LEU A 198 0.01 -5.40 -21.25
N ILE A 199 0.07 -4.16 -21.76
CA ILE A 199 1.24 -3.65 -22.52
C ILE A 199 2.48 -3.62 -21.63
N PHE A 200 2.38 -3.05 -20.43
CA PHE A 200 3.53 -2.91 -19.54
C PHE A 200 3.91 -4.23 -18.87
N GLY A 201 2.95 -5.07 -18.46
CA GLY A 201 3.22 -6.37 -17.85
C GLY A 201 3.94 -7.30 -18.83
N ILE A 202 3.41 -7.47 -20.05
CA ILE A 202 4.05 -8.31 -21.06
C ILE A 202 5.34 -7.65 -21.58
N GLY A 203 5.30 -6.33 -21.83
CA GLY A 203 6.44 -5.59 -22.36
C GLY A 203 7.66 -5.67 -21.45
N PHE A 204 7.48 -5.44 -20.15
CA PHE A 204 8.58 -5.50 -19.18
C PHE A 204 9.09 -6.92 -19.00
N TYR A 205 8.22 -7.92 -18.98
CA TYR A 205 8.63 -9.33 -18.95
C TYR A 205 9.52 -9.69 -20.14
N VAL A 206 9.13 -9.32 -21.37
CA VAL A 206 9.93 -9.56 -22.57
C VAL A 206 11.27 -8.83 -22.51
N LEU A 207 11.25 -7.56 -22.08
CA LEU A 207 12.47 -6.75 -21.93
C LEU A 207 13.43 -7.31 -20.86
N ALA A 208 12.89 -7.76 -19.72
CA ALA A 208 13.68 -8.37 -18.64
C ALA A 208 14.29 -9.70 -19.11
N ARG A 209 13.50 -10.55 -19.80
CA ARG A 209 13.97 -11.80 -20.37
C ARG A 209 15.09 -11.58 -21.39
N ARG A 210 14.93 -10.64 -22.31
CA ARG A 210 15.96 -10.33 -23.32
C ARG A 210 17.23 -9.78 -22.69
N LYS A 211 17.11 -8.93 -21.66
CA LYS A 211 18.25 -8.25 -21.04
C LYS A 211 19.09 -9.18 -20.16
N TYR A 212 18.43 -9.97 -19.29
CA TYR A 212 19.11 -10.74 -18.26
C TYR A 212 19.28 -12.21 -18.61
N PHE A 213 18.38 -12.76 -19.44
CA PHE A 213 18.21 -14.20 -19.61
C PHE A 213 18.21 -14.63 -21.07
N ALA A 214 18.79 -13.83 -21.97
CA ALA A 214 18.94 -14.22 -23.38
C ALA A 214 19.81 -15.48 -23.50
N GLY A 215 19.32 -16.49 -24.23
CA GLY A 215 20.03 -17.76 -24.46
C GLY A 215 19.89 -18.78 -23.32
N PHE A 216 19.40 -18.42 -22.14
CA PHE A 216 19.21 -19.37 -21.05
C PHE A 216 17.98 -20.27 -21.30
N LYS A 217 18.14 -21.55 -21.04
CA LYS A 217 17.04 -22.53 -21.08
C LYS A 217 16.52 -22.80 -19.67
N TYR A 218 15.21 -22.84 -19.52
CA TYR A 218 14.59 -23.12 -18.25
C TYR A 218 14.83 -24.55 -17.79
N SER A 219 15.39 -24.69 -16.61
CA SER A 219 15.47 -25.93 -15.85
C SER A 219 14.73 -25.75 -14.52
N PRO A 220 13.77 -26.61 -14.16
CA PRO A 220 13.01 -26.42 -12.93
C PRO A 220 13.92 -26.54 -11.70
N PRO A 221 13.80 -25.64 -10.71
CA PRO A 221 14.55 -25.75 -9.46
C PRO A 221 14.31 -27.09 -8.76
N GLU A 222 15.22 -27.51 -7.88
CA GLU A 222 15.10 -28.72 -7.07
C GLU A 222 13.81 -28.75 -6.24
N LYS A 223 13.31 -29.95 -5.92
CA LYS A 223 12.07 -30.13 -5.15
C LYS A 223 12.13 -29.43 -3.78
N GLY A 224 13.29 -29.47 -3.11
CA GLY A 224 13.52 -28.79 -1.83
C GLY A 224 13.31 -27.28 -1.95
N LEU A 225 14.00 -26.64 -2.89
CA LEU A 225 13.91 -25.20 -3.13
C LEU A 225 12.49 -24.77 -3.55
N LYS A 226 11.79 -25.55 -4.39
CA LYS A 226 10.38 -25.28 -4.73
C LYS A 226 9.48 -25.24 -3.51
N LYS A 227 9.67 -26.18 -2.56
CA LYS A 227 8.92 -26.24 -1.31
C LYS A 227 9.19 -25.02 -0.45
N GLU A 228 10.44 -24.63 -0.30
CA GLU A 228 10.84 -23.43 0.46
C GLU A 228 10.24 -22.16 -0.14
N ILE A 229 10.34 -21.96 -1.45
CA ILE A 229 9.76 -20.84 -2.18
C ILE A 229 8.25 -20.74 -1.92
N ARG A 230 7.51 -21.85 -2.01
CA ARG A 230 6.06 -21.88 -1.79
C ARG A 230 5.69 -21.54 -0.34
N ILE A 231 6.38 -22.15 0.64
CA ILE A 231 6.13 -21.90 2.07
C ILE A 231 6.37 -20.42 2.38
N TYR A 232 7.51 -19.87 1.96
CA TYR A 232 7.85 -18.48 2.15
C TYR A 232 6.81 -17.54 1.53
N SER A 233 6.39 -17.83 0.29
CA SER A 233 5.38 -17.03 -0.42
C SER A 233 4.05 -16.99 0.33
N LEU A 234 3.56 -18.15 0.78
CA LEU A 234 2.31 -18.24 1.54
C LEU A 234 2.40 -17.49 2.88
N GLN A 235 3.50 -17.66 3.60
CA GLN A 235 3.72 -16.94 4.88
C GLN A 235 3.72 -15.42 4.65
N TYR A 236 4.41 -14.96 3.60
CA TYR A 236 4.44 -13.55 3.25
C TYR A 236 3.06 -13.02 2.86
N MET A 237 2.32 -13.76 2.01
CA MET A 237 0.97 -13.41 1.59
C MET A 237 0.03 -13.27 2.80
N ILE A 238 0.03 -14.23 3.73
CA ILE A 238 -0.82 -14.18 4.92
C ILE A 238 -0.46 -12.97 5.80
N THR A 239 0.84 -12.77 6.05
CA THR A 239 1.30 -11.70 6.94
C THR A 239 0.93 -10.31 6.40
N ASN A 240 1.14 -10.08 5.10
CA ASN A 240 0.80 -8.80 4.49
C ASN A 240 -0.69 -8.67 4.18
N GLY A 241 -1.36 -9.79 3.91
CA GLY A 241 -2.79 -9.86 3.67
C GLY A 241 -3.60 -9.35 4.87
N ILE A 242 -3.23 -9.72 6.09
CA ILE A 242 -3.88 -9.24 7.32
C ILE A 242 -3.91 -7.71 7.37
N TRP A 243 -2.77 -7.06 7.10
CA TRP A 243 -2.70 -5.60 7.07
C TRP A 243 -3.51 -4.99 5.92
N THR A 244 -3.46 -5.60 4.74
CA THR A 244 -4.22 -5.13 3.57
C THR A 244 -5.73 -5.25 3.81
N ILE A 245 -6.18 -6.35 4.42
CA ILE A 245 -7.57 -6.55 4.85
C ILE A 245 -8.03 -5.40 5.76
N PHE A 246 -7.21 -5.05 6.76
CA PHE A 246 -7.51 -3.92 7.64
C PHE A 246 -7.71 -2.61 6.86
N MET A 247 -6.80 -2.32 5.94
CA MET A 247 -6.84 -1.08 5.15
C MET A 247 -8.02 -1.01 4.16
N LEU A 248 -8.48 -2.15 3.67
CA LEU A 248 -9.58 -2.23 2.69
C LEU A 248 -10.97 -2.38 3.34
N SER A 249 -11.05 -2.75 4.63
CA SER A 249 -12.31 -3.07 5.31
C SER A 249 -13.29 -1.89 5.34
N ASP A 250 -12.80 -0.67 5.49
CA ASP A 250 -13.64 0.54 5.62
C ASP A 250 -14.46 0.80 4.34
N VAL A 251 -13.78 0.81 3.18
CA VAL A 251 -14.43 1.05 1.89
C VAL A 251 -15.36 -0.12 1.53
N PHE A 252 -14.96 -1.35 1.83
CA PHE A 252 -15.78 -2.53 1.61
C PHE A 252 -17.10 -2.46 2.40
N LEU A 253 -17.00 -2.21 3.71
CA LEU A 253 -18.17 -2.11 4.58
C LEU A 253 -19.05 -0.91 4.21
N LEU A 254 -18.44 0.22 3.88
CA LEU A 254 -19.17 1.41 3.46
C LEU A 254 -20.00 1.14 2.20
N GLY A 255 -19.40 0.50 1.18
CA GLY A 255 -20.11 0.15 -0.06
C GLY A 255 -21.17 -0.93 0.13
N LYS A 256 -20.99 -1.85 1.09
CA LYS A 256 -21.96 -2.92 1.36
C LYS A 256 -23.14 -2.46 2.22
N LEU A 257 -22.92 -1.51 3.14
CA LEU A 257 -23.91 -1.10 4.14
C LEU A 257 -24.66 0.18 3.76
N CYS A 258 -24.09 1.05 2.91
CA CYS A 258 -24.78 2.29 2.49
C CYS A 258 -25.52 2.17 1.15
N ASP A 259 -25.14 1.22 0.28
CA ASP A 259 -25.68 1.05 -1.08
C ASP A 259 -25.80 2.38 -1.87
N ASP A 260 -24.82 3.28 -1.68
CA ASP A 260 -24.74 4.57 -2.36
C ASP A 260 -23.30 4.86 -2.79
N PRO A 261 -23.01 4.81 -4.11
CA PRO A 261 -21.67 5.09 -4.63
C PRO A 261 -21.16 6.49 -4.29
N THR A 262 -22.04 7.47 -4.14
CA THR A 262 -21.62 8.85 -3.88
C THR A 262 -20.95 9.00 -2.52
N ILE A 263 -21.40 8.25 -1.51
CA ILE A 263 -20.78 8.21 -0.18
C ILE A 263 -19.35 7.67 -0.25
N LEU A 264 -19.10 6.66 -1.10
CA LEU A 264 -17.76 6.13 -1.33
C LEU A 264 -16.84 7.14 -2.01
N ALA A 265 -17.37 7.87 -3.02
CA ALA A 265 -16.64 8.95 -3.67
C ALA A 265 -16.24 10.04 -2.66
N GLU A 266 -17.18 10.46 -1.83
CA GLU A 266 -17.00 11.46 -0.79
C GLU A 266 -15.97 11.02 0.26
N TYR A 267 -16.07 9.79 0.75
CA TYR A 267 -15.11 9.20 1.67
C TYR A 267 -13.70 9.14 1.04
N LYS A 268 -13.59 8.67 -0.21
CA LYS A 268 -12.30 8.55 -0.91
C LYS A 268 -11.64 9.90 -1.09
N VAL A 269 -12.38 10.92 -1.52
CA VAL A 269 -11.89 12.29 -1.68
C VAL A 269 -11.43 12.87 -0.33
N ALA A 270 -12.22 12.69 0.73
CA ALA A 270 -11.86 13.14 2.06
C ALA A 270 -10.62 12.44 2.62
N TYR A 271 -10.43 11.14 2.32
CA TYR A 271 -9.32 10.34 2.84
C TYR A 271 -8.00 10.56 2.13
N VAL A 272 -8.00 11.08 0.90
CA VAL A 272 -6.77 11.20 0.08
C VAL A 272 -5.65 11.97 0.79
N TRP A 273 -5.95 13.11 1.39
CA TRP A 273 -4.96 13.92 2.09
C TRP A 273 -4.51 13.28 3.41
N PRO A 274 -5.42 12.91 4.33
CA PRO A 274 -5.06 12.25 5.60
C PRO A 274 -4.32 10.92 5.39
N GLY A 275 -4.71 10.13 4.39
CA GLY A 275 -4.08 8.85 4.06
C GLY A 275 -2.60 8.97 3.69
N ASN A 276 -2.20 10.07 3.07
CA ASN A 276 -0.81 10.33 2.70
C ASN A 276 0.08 10.81 3.86
N LEU A 277 -0.49 11.13 5.03
CA LEU A 277 0.27 11.55 6.20
C LEU A 277 1.27 10.47 6.67
N SER A 278 0.98 9.20 6.40
CA SER A 278 1.85 8.06 6.68
C SER A 278 3.22 8.13 6.01
N ILE A 279 3.36 8.87 4.89
CA ILE A 279 4.64 9.06 4.18
C ILE A 279 5.67 9.73 5.08
N VAL A 280 5.24 10.74 5.84
CA VAL A 280 6.10 11.48 6.78
C VAL A 280 6.62 10.55 7.88
N CYS A 281 5.73 9.76 8.48
CA CYS A 281 6.09 8.87 9.58
C CYS A 281 6.94 7.67 9.13
N SER A 282 6.69 7.17 7.90
CA SER A 282 7.52 6.07 7.35
C SER A 282 8.97 6.51 7.13
N ALA A 283 9.20 7.74 6.66
CA ALA A 283 10.54 8.28 6.50
C ALA A 283 11.29 8.36 7.85
N ILE A 284 10.60 8.82 8.91
CA ILE A 284 11.16 8.87 10.28
C ILE A 284 11.46 7.44 10.76
N GLY A 285 10.54 6.50 10.58
CA GLY A 285 10.71 5.10 11.00
C GLY A 285 11.92 4.43 10.35
N ILE A 286 12.12 4.61 9.05
CA ILE A 286 13.27 4.09 8.30
C ILE A 286 14.58 4.67 8.84
N PHE A 287 14.61 5.97 9.16
CA PHE A 287 15.80 6.63 9.69
C PHE A 287 16.11 6.21 11.13
N VAL A 288 15.11 6.14 11.99
CA VAL A 288 15.27 5.92 13.44
C VAL A 288 15.45 4.44 13.80
N GLY A 289 14.82 3.53 13.04
CA GLY A 289 14.82 2.09 13.32
C GLY A 289 16.18 1.48 13.61
N PRO A 290 17.22 1.65 12.75
CA PRO A 290 18.55 1.08 12.97
C PRO A 290 19.22 1.52 14.28
N TYR A 291 18.95 2.73 14.75
CA TYR A 291 19.51 3.22 16.01
C TYR A 291 18.91 2.51 17.23
N PHE A 292 17.62 2.19 17.18
CA PHE A 292 16.95 1.41 18.22
C PHE A 292 17.45 -0.03 18.25
N VAL A 293 17.64 -0.66 17.09
CA VAL A 293 18.25 -2.00 16.99
C VAL A 293 19.65 -2.00 17.62
N LYS A 294 20.50 -1.02 17.27
CA LYS A 294 21.89 -0.94 17.78
C LYS A 294 21.95 -0.77 19.29
N ASN A 295 20.99 -0.11 19.90
CA ASN A 295 20.98 0.22 21.33
C ASN A 295 19.89 -0.54 22.12
N GLU A 296 19.38 -1.66 21.60
CA GLU A 296 18.25 -2.39 22.21
C GLU A 296 18.50 -2.85 23.65
N ASN A 297 19.77 -3.16 23.98
CA ASN A 297 20.20 -3.56 25.32
C ASN A 297 20.40 -2.39 26.29
N ASN A 298 20.38 -1.14 25.83
CA ASN A 298 20.52 0.05 26.66
C ASN A 298 19.17 0.70 26.96
N LEU A 299 18.50 0.21 28.00
CA LEU A 299 17.15 0.64 28.35
C LEU A 299 17.02 2.15 28.60
N SER A 300 18.01 2.77 29.25
CA SER A 300 18.01 4.22 29.51
C SER A 300 18.05 5.03 28.21
N TRP A 301 18.88 4.60 27.26
CA TRP A 301 18.96 5.20 25.94
C TRP A 301 17.63 5.02 25.17
N VAL A 302 17.08 3.80 25.19
CA VAL A 302 15.81 3.47 24.51
C VAL A 302 14.69 4.36 25.03
N ARG A 303 14.50 4.49 26.34
CA ARG A 303 13.46 5.34 26.95
C ARG A 303 13.59 6.81 26.56
N THR A 304 14.82 7.34 26.72
CA THR A 304 15.09 8.74 26.45
C THR A 304 14.84 9.08 24.99
N ASN A 305 15.33 8.25 24.08
CA ASN A 305 15.20 8.51 22.66
C ASN A 305 13.82 8.17 22.11
N TYR A 306 13.12 7.17 22.69
CA TYR A 306 11.69 6.93 22.37
C TYR A 306 10.86 8.18 22.64
N LYS A 307 10.98 8.80 23.82
CA LYS A 307 10.26 10.05 24.16
C LYS A 307 10.59 11.17 23.16
N LYS A 308 11.87 11.34 22.81
CA LYS A 308 12.30 12.37 21.84
C LYS A 308 11.70 12.13 20.45
N VAL A 309 11.75 10.89 19.97
CA VAL A 309 11.22 10.51 18.66
C VAL A 309 9.70 10.66 18.66
N LEU A 310 9.02 10.19 19.71
CA LEU A 310 7.56 10.30 19.82
C LEU A 310 7.12 11.77 19.82
N ILE A 311 7.72 12.62 20.67
CA ILE A 311 7.38 14.04 20.74
C ILE A 311 7.71 14.75 19.41
N GLY A 312 8.88 14.48 18.82
CA GLY A 312 9.27 15.05 17.54
C GLY A 312 8.31 14.65 16.39
N THR A 313 7.93 13.36 16.33
CA THR A 313 6.96 12.89 15.34
C THR A 313 5.58 13.48 15.59
N LEU A 314 5.12 13.52 16.85
CA LEU A 314 3.85 14.14 17.22
C LEU A 314 3.80 15.62 16.83
N GLY A 315 4.86 16.39 17.11
CA GLY A 315 4.94 17.80 16.74
C GLY A 315 4.87 18.01 15.22
N LEU A 316 5.63 17.22 14.45
CA LEU A 316 5.62 17.30 13.00
C LEU A 316 4.25 16.88 12.40
N VAL A 317 3.70 15.75 12.87
CA VAL A 317 2.39 15.24 12.38
C VAL A 317 1.27 16.20 12.79
N PHE A 318 1.34 16.79 14.00
CA PHE A 318 0.39 17.81 14.46
C PHE A 318 0.42 19.06 13.57
N PHE A 319 1.61 19.52 13.22
CA PHE A 319 1.77 20.67 12.32
C PHE A 319 1.16 20.39 10.93
N VAL A 320 1.50 19.26 10.32
CA VAL A 320 0.98 18.90 8.98
C VAL A 320 -0.54 18.63 9.03
N ALA A 321 -1.01 17.89 10.04
CA ALA A 321 -2.43 17.62 10.24
C ALA A 321 -3.20 18.91 10.54
N GLY A 322 -2.62 19.82 11.32
CA GLY A 322 -3.20 21.15 11.62
C GLY A 322 -3.40 21.99 10.35
N LEU A 323 -2.40 22.00 9.45
CA LEU A 323 -2.55 22.63 8.15
C LEU A 323 -3.65 21.96 7.30
N MET A 324 -3.70 20.63 7.26
CA MET A 324 -4.77 19.92 6.54
C MET A 324 -6.15 20.22 7.12
N PHE A 325 -6.27 20.33 8.43
CA PHE A 325 -7.52 20.64 9.12
C PHE A 325 -8.01 22.08 8.81
N ILE A 326 -7.11 23.06 8.90
CA ILE A 326 -7.42 24.48 8.66
C ILE A 326 -7.75 24.70 7.17
N PHE A 327 -6.95 24.11 6.27
CA PHE A 327 -7.09 24.27 4.83
C PHE A 327 -7.95 23.18 4.18
N ALA A 328 -8.84 22.50 4.92
CA ALA A 328 -9.65 21.39 4.40
C ALA A 328 -10.45 21.77 3.15
N LYS A 329 -11.15 22.92 3.16
CA LYS A 329 -11.92 23.41 2.00
C LYS A 329 -11.04 23.70 0.77
N PRO A 330 -9.96 24.50 0.85
CA PRO A 330 -9.01 24.69 -0.24
C PRO A 330 -8.42 23.39 -0.78
N LEU A 331 -8.04 22.46 0.09
CA LEU A 331 -7.47 21.18 -0.31
C LEU A 331 -8.45 20.33 -1.14
N ILE A 332 -9.73 20.29 -0.76
CA ILE A 332 -10.77 19.62 -1.52
C ILE A 332 -11.02 20.34 -2.84
N LEU A 333 -11.11 21.66 -2.82
CA LEU A 333 -11.32 22.46 -4.04
C LEU A 333 -10.22 22.22 -5.07
N ILE A 334 -8.96 22.20 -4.62
CA ILE A 334 -7.80 21.90 -5.47
C ILE A 334 -7.84 20.45 -5.97
N TYR A 335 -8.21 19.48 -5.13
CA TYR A 335 -8.17 18.08 -5.51
C TYR A 335 -9.36 17.64 -6.37
N ALA A 336 -10.58 17.89 -5.91
CA ALA A 336 -11.80 17.33 -6.51
C ALA A 336 -12.79 18.38 -7.08
N GLY A 337 -12.54 19.68 -6.84
CA GLY A 337 -13.38 20.76 -7.36
C GLY A 337 -14.56 21.13 -6.45
N LYS A 338 -15.42 22.03 -6.96
CA LYS A 338 -16.52 22.61 -6.20
C LYS A 338 -17.59 21.60 -5.75
N SER A 339 -17.82 20.56 -6.54
CA SER A 339 -18.83 19.53 -6.25
C SER A 339 -18.60 18.73 -4.97
N TYR A 340 -17.36 18.74 -4.45
CA TYR A 340 -16.97 18.01 -3.24
C TYR A 340 -16.70 18.92 -2.02
N ILE A 341 -16.95 20.22 -2.08
CA ILE A 341 -16.67 21.14 -0.95
C ILE A 341 -17.39 20.73 0.33
N SER A 342 -18.61 20.18 0.22
CA SER A 342 -19.39 19.66 1.35
C SER A 342 -18.69 18.58 2.16
N VAL A 343 -17.64 17.94 1.60
CA VAL A 343 -16.89 16.86 2.24
C VAL A 343 -15.78 17.37 3.17
N ALA A 344 -15.55 18.69 3.23
CA ALA A 344 -14.50 19.28 4.08
C ALA A 344 -14.58 18.89 5.57
N PRO A 345 -15.77 18.86 6.23
CA PRO A 345 -15.86 18.38 7.62
C PRO A 345 -15.45 16.92 7.79
N LEU A 346 -15.73 16.06 6.82
CA LEU A 346 -15.30 14.66 6.82
C LEU A 346 -13.76 14.57 6.70
N LEU A 347 -13.14 15.37 5.83
CA LEU A 347 -11.67 15.46 5.73
C LEU A 347 -11.07 15.88 7.07
N GLN A 348 -11.64 16.88 7.74
CA GLN A 348 -11.18 17.33 9.06
C GLN A 348 -11.21 16.19 10.09
N LEU A 349 -12.29 15.45 10.14
CA LEU A 349 -12.43 14.33 11.07
C LEU A 349 -11.45 13.20 10.75
N LEU A 350 -11.30 12.83 9.48
CA LEU A 350 -10.30 11.85 9.03
C LEU A 350 -8.86 12.32 9.28
N THR A 351 -8.60 13.62 9.27
CA THR A 351 -7.30 14.20 9.62
C THR A 351 -6.97 13.98 11.10
N ILE A 352 -7.95 14.11 12.00
CA ILE A 352 -7.77 13.78 13.42
C ILE A 352 -7.47 12.29 13.59
N SER A 353 -8.23 11.42 12.90
CA SER A 353 -7.98 9.98 12.89
C SER A 353 -6.56 9.65 12.39
N ALA A 354 -6.14 10.29 11.31
CA ALA A 354 -4.80 10.10 10.74
C ALA A 354 -3.69 10.62 11.67
N PHE A 355 -3.93 11.71 12.40
CA PHE A 355 -3.01 12.21 13.44
C PHE A 355 -2.80 11.16 14.54
N ILE A 356 -3.89 10.58 15.07
CA ILE A 356 -3.82 9.52 16.09
C ILE A 356 -3.05 8.31 15.56
N ASN A 357 -3.42 7.85 14.37
CA ASN A 357 -2.78 6.69 13.74
C ASN A 357 -1.28 6.93 13.51
N ASN A 358 -0.90 8.02 12.87
CA ASN A 358 0.47 8.25 12.43
C ASN A 358 1.36 8.80 13.54
N GLY A 359 0.86 9.72 14.35
CA GLY A 359 1.63 10.33 15.44
C GLY A 359 1.87 9.37 16.61
N LEU A 360 0.81 8.71 17.06
CA LEU A 360 0.87 7.88 18.27
C LEU A 360 1.14 6.39 17.95
N ARG A 361 0.25 5.77 17.17
CA ARG A 361 0.30 4.32 16.94
C ARG A 361 1.48 3.90 16.08
N TYR A 362 1.63 4.51 14.89
CA TYR A 362 2.62 4.10 13.88
C TYR A 362 4.06 4.26 14.37
N THR A 363 4.36 5.35 15.07
CA THR A 363 5.68 5.62 15.65
C THR A 363 6.06 4.54 16.66
N THR A 364 5.16 4.22 17.61
CA THR A 364 5.38 3.18 18.61
C THR A 364 5.49 1.79 17.99
N ALA A 365 4.63 1.48 17.01
CA ALA A 365 4.65 0.22 16.28
C ALA A 365 5.98 -0.03 15.56
N ASN A 366 6.51 0.98 14.86
CA ASN A 366 7.79 0.86 14.15
C ASN A 366 8.97 0.65 15.09
N ILE A 367 9.02 1.35 16.23
CA ILE A 367 10.07 1.17 17.21
C ILE A 367 10.00 -0.22 17.84
N LEU A 368 8.80 -0.69 18.23
CA LEU A 368 8.62 -2.05 18.72
C LEU A 368 9.02 -3.11 17.68
N ALA A 369 8.68 -2.90 16.41
CA ALA A 369 9.07 -3.80 15.33
C ALA A 369 10.59 -3.84 15.14
N ALA A 370 11.26 -2.69 15.15
CA ALA A 370 12.72 -2.58 15.07
C ALA A 370 13.41 -3.32 16.22
N MET A 371 12.81 -3.31 17.42
CA MET A 371 13.31 -4.01 18.60
C MET A 371 12.85 -5.48 18.70
N GLY A 372 12.42 -6.09 17.59
CA GLY A 372 12.04 -7.50 17.52
C GLY A 372 10.68 -7.85 18.17
N GLN A 373 9.89 -6.85 18.59
CA GLN A 373 8.61 -7.05 19.27
C GLN A 373 7.40 -7.12 18.29
N ILE A 374 7.61 -7.67 17.09
CA ILE A 374 6.62 -7.74 16.00
C ILE A 374 5.33 -8.45 16.43
N LYS A 375 5.42 -9.48 17.30
CA LYS A 375 4.26 -10.22 17.78
C LYS A 375 3.19 -9.35 18.44
N TYR A 376 3.57 -8.32 19.17
CA TYR A 376 2.63 -7.41 19.82
C TYR A 376 1.92 -6.52 18.80
N ASN A 377 2.66 -6.05 17.78
CA ASN A 377 2.04 -5.31 16.68
C ASN A 377 1.00 -6.16 15.95
N MET A 378 1.31 -7.45 15.73
CA MET A 378 0.39 -8.39 15.07
C MET A 378 -0.88 -8.61 15.93
N ILE A 379 -0.73 -8.90 17.22
CA ILE A 379 -1.87 -9.11 18.14
C ILE A 379 -2.76 -7.86 18.20
N VAL A 380 -2.15 -6.68 18.42
CA VAL A 380 -2.90 -5.41 18.48
C VAL A 380 -3.59 -5.10 17.16
N SER A 381 -2.96 -5.43 16.01
CA SER A 381 -3.57 -5.24 14.69
C SER A 381 -4.76 -6.18 14.48
N ILE A 382 -4.68 -7.45 14.87
CA ILE A 382 -5.80 -8.41 14.76
C ILE A 382 -6.98 -7.94 15.61
N VAL A 383 -6.73 -7.56 16.87
CA VAL A 383 -7.79 -6.99 17.74
C VAL A 383 -8.36 -5.72 17.12
N GLY A 384 -7.49 -4.84 16.58
CA GLY A 384 -7.91 -3.65 15.88
C GLY A 384 -8.84 -3.91 14.70
N ILE A 385 -8.55 -4.95 13.87
CA ILE A 385 -9.42 -5.36 12.76
C ILE A 385 -10.81 -5.77 13.26
N VAL A 386 -10.84 -6.63 14.26
CA VAL A 386 -12.12 -7.11 14.84
C VAL A 386 -12.96 -5.95 15.37
N LEU A 387 -12.33 -5.02 16.10
CA LEU A 387 -13.00 -3.82 16.60
C LEU A 387 -13.45 -2.90 15.45
N GLN A 388 -12.58 -2.67 14.44
CA GLN A 388 -12.91 -1.82 13.28
C GLN A 388 -14.13 -2.35 12.55
N VAL A 389 -14.13 -3.64 12.21
CA VAL A 389 -15.25 -4.28 11.51
C VAL A 389 -16.51 -4.25 12.36
N GLY A 390 -16.43 -4.68 13.64
CA GLY A 390 -17.59 -4.76 14.54
C GLY A 390 -18.23 -3.40 14.78
N ILE A 391 -17.43 -2.34 15.06
CA ILE A 391 -17.96 -1.00 15.31
C ILE A 391 -18.46 -0.38 14.00
N ASN A 392 -17.78 -0.60 12.86
CA ASN A 392 -18.22 -0.12 11.55
C ASN A 392 -19.60 -0.69 11.16
N CYS A 393 -19.90 -1.96 11.46
CA CYS A 393 -21.22 -2.54 11.21
C CYS A 393 -22.35 -1.80 11.94
N ILE A 394 -22.05 -1.12 13.06
CA ILE A 394 -23.02 -0.34 13.85
C ILE A 394 -23.02 1.14 13.41
N MET A 395 -21.84 1.71 13.17
CA MET A 395 -21.67 3.15 12.93
C MET A 395 -21.98 3.55 11.48
N ILE A 396 -21.63 2.71 10.51
CA ILE A 396 -21.86 3.03 9.09
C ILE A 396 -23.36 3.17 8.77
N PRO A 397 -24.28 2.26 9.18
CA PRO A 397 -25.70 2.44 8.89
C PRO A 397 -26.31 3.70 9.51
N ARG A 398 -25.71 4.24 10.59
CA ARG A 398 -26.21 5.43 11.29
C ARG A 398 -25.62 6.74 10.77
N PHE A 399 -24.35 6.72 10.40
CA PHE A 399 -23.56 7.93 10.14
C PHE A 399 -22.84 7.92 8.79
N GLY A 400 -23.01 6.88 7.96
CA GLY A 400 -22.34 6.74 6.66
C GLY A 400 -20.82 6.85 6.78
N ALA A 401 -20.21 7.66 5.92
CA ALA A 401 -18.76 7.90 5.91
C ALA A 401 -18.22 8.53 7.23
N TYR A 402 -19.02 9.30 7.94
CA TYR A 402 -18.65 9.82 9.25
C TYR A 402 -18.53 8.69 10.29
N GLY A 403 -19.35 7.65 10.18
CA GLY A 403 -19.27 6.46 11.02
C GLY A 403 -17.91 5.79 10.93
N VAL A 404 -17.36 5.66 9.72
CA VAL A 404 -16.00 5.14 9.50
C VAL A 404 -14.95 6.02 10.19
N ALA A 405 -15.07 7.34 10.08
CA ALA A 405 -14.12 8.26 10.69
C ALA A 405 -14.13 8.17 12.22
N TYR A 406 -15.31 8.10 12.85
CA TYR A 406 -15.45 7.94 14.32
C TYR A 406 -14.87 6.60 14.78
N THR A 407 -15.20 5.51 14.06
CA THR A 407 -14.65 4.18 14.35
C THR A 407 -13.13 4.18 14.29
N SER A 408 -12.57 4.73 13.22
CA SER A 408 -11.13 4.79 13.02
C SER A 408 -10.42 5.60 14.11
N MET A 409 -11.00 6.73 14.55
CA MET A 409 -10.46 7.48 15.69
C MET A 409 -10.38 6.64 16.95
N GLY A 410 -11.46 5.95 17.31
CA GLY A 410 -11.52 5.11 18.51
C GLY A 410 -10.57 3.92 18.44
N VAL A 411 -10.57 3.21 17.32
CA VAL A 411 -9.72 2.01 17.12
C VAL A 411 -8.24 2.38 17.08
N TYR A 412 -7.85 3.44 16.37
CA TYR A 412 -6.45 3.87 16.36
C TYR A 412 -5.98 4.37 17.73
N LEU A 413 -6.84 5.05 18.49
CA LEU A 413 -6.53 5.45 19.87
C LEU A 413 -6.34 4.23 20.76
N PHE A 414 -7.24 3.25 20.70
CA PHE A 414 -7.10 1.98 21.41
C PHE A 414 -5.77 1.28 21.06
N MET A 415 -5.46 1.15 19.76
CA MET A 415 -4.23 0.51 19.32
C MET A 415 -2.98 1.28 19.78
N ALA A 416 -3.03 2.62 19.76
CA ALA A 416 -1.94 3.47 20.24
C ALA A 416 -1.68 3.26 21.72
N ILE A 417 -2.74 3.27 22.55
CA ILE A 417 -2.66 3.03 23.99
C ILE A 417 -2.13 1.61 24.28
N ALA A 418 -2.65 0.59 23.59
CA ALA A 418 -2.21 -0.78 23.76
C ALA A 418 -0.71 -0.95 23.47
N LEU A 419 -0.22 -0.40 22.35
CA LEU A 419 1.21 -0.46 22.00
C LEU A 419 2.08 0.37 22.96
N PHE A 420 1.58 1.51 23.41
CA PHE A 420 2.28 2.32 24.41
C PHE A 420 2.42 1.57 25.76
N VAL A 421 1.35 0.89 26.21
CA VAL A 421 1.40 0.06 27.41
C VAL A 421 2.37 -1.10 27.25
N VAL A 422 2.39 -1.77 26.10
CA VAL A 422 3.40 -2.81 25.79
C VAL A 422 4.81 -2.25 25.86
N PHE A 423 5.05 -1.08 25.27
CA PHE A 423 6.37 -0.43 25.34
C PHE A 423 6.77 -0.10 26.77
N GLN A 424 5.86 0.47 27.58
CA GLN A 424 6.13 0.82 28.96
C GLN A 424 6.40 -0.42 29.84
N ARG A 425 5.66 -1.52 29.65
CA ARG A 425 5.87 -2.76 30.39
C ARG A 425 7.22 -3.40 30.09
N LYS A 426 7.70 -3.29 28.85
CA LYS A 426 8.98 -3.92 28.43
C LYS A 426 10.20 -3.05 28.65
N TYR A 427 10.05 -1.76 28.48
CA TYR A 427 11.16 -0.82 28.45
C TYR A 427 10.99 0.35 29.43
N GLY A 428 9.88 0.43 30.12
CA GLY A 428 9.52 1.55 31.01
C GLY A 428 9.98 1.39 32.48
N LYS A 429 10.46 0.20 32.89
CA LYS A 429 10.97 -0.06 34.25
C LYS A 429 12.45 0.20 34.37
#